data_8567e61aa9e5bbf9435ae189ce9ebdfb
#
_entry.id   8567e61aa9e5bbf9435ae189ce9ebdfb
#
_cell.length_a   1.000
_cell.length_b   1.000
_cell.length_c   1.000
_cell.angle_alpha   90.00
_cell.angle_beta   90.00
_cell.angle_gamma   90.00
#
_symmetry.space_group_name_H-M   'P 1'
#
loop_
_entity.id
_entity.type
_entity.pdbx_description
1 polymer ?
#
loop_
_entity_poly.entity_id
_entity_poly.type
_entity_poly.pdbx_seq_one_letter_code
_entity_poly.pdbx_strand_id
1 'polypeptide(L)'
;LEYARTAGLPLAIEPLHPAYAADRACVNTTKHALDLCDAIDPARSGMLGVALDVYHIWWDAELMSQIARAGRERILAFHVCDWLVPTKDLLNDRGMMGDGVIDIPRVRAAVEAQGFVGYCEVEIFSNEWWSRPIDEVLRTCIARHRTVV
;
A
#
# COMPACT_ATOMS: atom_id res chain seq x y z
N LEU A 1 -7.24 2.56 -19.86
CA LEU A 1 -7.55 3.87 -19.28
C LEU A 1 -8.85 4.47 -19.87
N GLU A 2 -9.08 4.38 -21.18
CA GLU A 2 -10.30 4.93 -21.82
C GLU A 2 -11.58 4.33 -21.20
N TYR A 3 -11.63 3.00 -21.07
CA TYR A 3 -12.78 2.34 -20.44
C TYR A 3 -12.98 2.80 -18.99
N ALA A 4 -11.89 2.94 -18.23
CA ALA A 4 -11.94 3.43 -16.84
C ALA A 4 -12.53 4.86 -16.78
N ARG A 5 -12.13 5.73 -17.71
CA ARG A 5 -12.70 7.08 -17.85
C ARG A 5 -14.20 7.05 -18.14
N THR A 6 -14.63 6.19 -19.06
CA THR A 6 -16.05 6.02 -19.40
C THR A 6 -16.85 5.51 -18.20
N ALA A 7 -16.27 4.59 -17.42
CA ALA A 7 -16.90 4.04 -16.22
C ALA A 7 -16.82 4.98 -14.99
N GLY A 8 -16.01 6.03 -15.06
CA GLY A 8 -15.78 6.93 -13.93
C GLY A 8 -15.04 6.27 -12.75
N LEU A 9 -14.25 5.22 -13.03
CA LEU A 9 -13.53 4.43 -12.02
C LEU A 9 -12.02 4.57 -12.21
N PRO A 10 -11.30 5.27 -11.32
CA PRO A 10 -9.85 5.35 -11.36
C PRO A 10 -9.18 3.97 -11.23
N LEU A 11 -8.04 3.82 -11.89
CA LEU A 11 -7.20 2.63 -11.80
C LEU A 11 -5.97 2.92 -10.93
N ALA A 12 -5.65 2.01 -10.02
CA ALA A 12 -4.43 2.07 -9.24
C ALA A 12 -3.48 0.94 -9.64
N ILE A 13 -2.22 1.27 -9.90
CA ILE A 13 -1.14 0.29 -10.04
C ILE A 13 -0.58 0.04 -8.64
N GLU A 14 -0.63 -1.19 -8.19
CA GLU A 14 -0.01 -1.61 -6.94
C GLU A 14 1.36 -2.25 -7.22
N PRO A 15 2.47 -1.64 -6.82
CA PRO A 15 3.76 -2.30 -6.86
C PRO A 15 3.82 -3.39 -5.78
N LEU A 16 4.09 -4.63 -6.18
CA LEU A 16 4.22 -5.74 -5.24
C LEU A 16 5.68 -5.95 -4.83
N HIS A 17 5.89 -6.46 -3.62
CA HIS A 17 7.22 -6.78 -3.10
C HIS A 17 8.03 -7.63 -4.10
N PRO A 18 9.35 -7.41 -4.27
CA PRO A 18 10.18 -8.14 -5.24
C PRO A 18 10.16 -9.65 -5.11
N ALA A 19 9.82 -10.18 -3.92
CA ALA A 19 9.63 -11.62 -3.74
C ALA A 19 8.54 -12.22 -4.65
N TYR A 20 7.62 -11.38 -5.17
CA TYR A 20 6.58 -11.79 -6.11
C TYR A 20 6.95 -11.62 -7.59
N ALA A 21 8.17 -11.14 -7.89
CA ALA A 21 8.58 -10.85 -9.27
C ALA A 21 8.64 -12.09 -10.16
N ALA A 22 8.85 -13.27 -9.57
CA ALA A 22 8.99 -14.52 -10.30
C ALA A 22 7.66 -15.12 -10.77
N ASP A 23 6.54 -14.79 -10.12
CA ASP A 23 5.28 -15.50 -10.36
C ASP A 23 4.06 -14.61 -10.63
N ARG A 24 4.01 -13.37 -10.13
CA ARG A 24 2.77 -12.59 -10.22
C ARG A 24 2.91 -11.08 -10.43
N ALA A 25 4.10 -10.49 -10.37
CA ALA A 25 4.25 -9.06 -10.47
C ALA A 25 5.46 -8.62 -11.29
N CYS A 26 5.24 -7.82 -12.34
CA CYS A 26 6.30 -7.17 -13.09
C CYS A 26 6.58 -5.72 -12.62
N VAL A 27 5.74 -5.16 -11.75
CA VAL A 27 5.90 -3.84 -11.15
C VAL A 27 6.20 -4.03 -9.66
N ASN A 28 7.44 -3.72 -9.24
CA ASN A 28 7.93 -4.05 -7.90
C ASN A 28 8.44 -2.83 -7.12
N THR A 29 8.42 -1.64 -7.69
CA THR A 29 8.80 -0.40 -7.00
C THR A 29 7.75 0.68 -7.25
N THR A 30 7.60 1.57 -6.28
CA THR A 30 6.73 2.75 -6.42
C THR A 30 7.19 3.62 -7.60
N LYS A 31 8.52 3.71 -7.82
CA LYS A 31 9.08 4.41 -8.98
C LYS A 31 8.57 3.85 -10.30
N HIS A 32 8.64 2.52 -10.49
CA HIS A 32 8.21 1.87 -11.74
C HIS A 32 6.70 2.08 -11.97
N ALA A 33 5.88 1.94 -10.92
CA ALA A 33 4.44 2.22 -11.01
C ALA A 33 4.17 3.66 -11.46
N LEU A 34 4.88 4.64 -10.90
CA LEU A 34 4.74 6.04 -11.28
C LEU A 34 5.26 6.35 -12.68
N ASP A 35 6.35 5.71 -13.11
CA ASP A 35 6.86 5.84 -14.50
C ASP A 35 5.81 5.38 -15.51
N LEU A 36 5.10 4.28 -15.22
CA LEU A 36 3.97 3.80 -16.04
C LEU A 36 2.80 4.79 -15.99
N CYS A 37 2.45 5.31 -14.82
CA CYS A 37 1.40 6.32 -14.70
C CYS A 37 1.71 7.55 -15.54
N ASP A 38 2.93 8.06 -15.48
CA ASP A 38 3.35 9.27 -16.20
C ASP A 38 3.42 9.03 -17.73
N ALA A 39 3.79 7.81 -18.16
CA ALA A 39 3.78 7.43 -19.57
C ALA A 39 2.36 7.29 -20.16
N ILE A 40 1.42 6.73 -19.39
CA ILE A 40 0.07 6.41 -19.86
C ILE A 40 -0.89 7.61 -19.67
N ASP A 41 -0.70 8.37 -18.60
CA ASP A 41 -1.54 9.52 -18.23
C ASP A 41 -0.70 10.76 -17.88
N PRO A 42 0.02 11.33 -18.86
CA PRO A 42 0.91 12.48 -18.61
C PRO A 42 0.17 13.74 -18.13
N ALA A 43 -1.12 13.81 -18.42
CA ALA A 43 -1.96 14.92 -17.98
C ALA A 43 -2.37 14.83 -16.49
N ARG A 44 -2.03 13.75 -15.80
CA ARG A 44 -2.41 13.51 -14.40
C ARG A 44 -3.91 13.71 -14.17
N SER A 45 -4.71 13.02 -14.98
CA SER A 45 -6.17 13.21 -15.02
C SER A 45 -6.92 12.76 -13.76
N GLY A 46 -6.23 12.15 -12.79
CA GLY A 46 -6.83 11.52 -11.61
C GLY A 46 -7.45 10.14 -11.89
N MET A 47 -7.35 9.65 -13.13
CA MET A 47 -7.93 8.36 -13.53
C MET A 47 -6.92 7.21 -13.52
N LEU A 48 -5.64 7.51 -13.21
CA LEU A 48 -4.57 6.53 -13.06
C LEU A 48 -3.64 6.99 -11.96
N GLY A 49 -3.33 6.09 -11.04
CA GLY A 49 -2.41 6.35 -9.94
C GLY A 49 -1.85 5.07 -9.33
N VAL A 50 -1.45 5.14 -8.08
CA VAL A 50 -0.83 4.04 -7.36
C VAL A 50 -1.62 3.70 -6.09
N ALA A 51 -1.64 2.40 -5.76
CA ALA A 51 -1.98 1.92 -4.43
C ALA A 51 -0.68 1.70 -3.66
N LEU A 52 -0.56 2.36 -2.53
CA LEU A 52 0.60 2.26 -1.65
C LEU A 52 0.28 1.28 -0.51
N ASP A 53 0.66 0.01 -0.67
CA ASP A 53 0.58 -0.97 0.41
C ASP A 53 1.96 -1.06 1.09
N VAL A 54 2.02 -0.70 2.37
CA VAL A 54 3.28 -0.71 3.13
C VAL A 54 3.97 -2.07 3.11
N TYR A 55 3.19 -3.18 3.05
CA TYR A 55 3.74 -4.53 2.98
C TYR A 55 4.65 -4.77 1.77
N HIS A 56 4.32 -4.11 0.67
CA HIS A 56 5.02 -4.30 -0.58
C HIS A 56 6.16 -3.33 -0.81
N ILE A 57 6.14 -2.15 -0.16
CA ILE A 57 7.03 -1.03 -0.50
C ILE A 57 7.97 -0.59 0.64
N TRP A 58 7.82 -1.09 1.88
CA TRP A 58 8.58 -0.63 3.05
C TRP A 58 10.10 -0.71 2.91
N TRP A 59 10.59 -1.66 2.15
CA TRP A 59 12.01 -1.95 1.92
C TRP A 59 12.67 -0.99 0.91
N ASP A 60 11.87 -0.28 0.09
CA ASP A 60 12.37 0.56 -0.99
C ASP A 60 13.05 1.82 -0.47
N ALA A 61 14.36 1.95 -0.74
CA ALA A 61 15.15 3.11 -0.31
C ALA A 61 14.67 4.44 -0.92
N GLU A 62 13.99 4.39 -2.08
CA GLU A 62 13.44 5.57 -2.75
C GLU A 62 12.00 5.90 -2.30
N LEU A 63 11.39 5.09 -1.42
CA LEU A 63 9.96 5.20 -1.09
C LEU A 63 9.53 6.62 -0.76
N MET A 64 10.25 7.31 0.13
CA MET A 64 9.85 8.66 0.57
C MET A 64 9.88 9.67 -0.58
N SER A 65 10.89 9.59 -1.46
CA SER A 65 10.99 10.46 -2.63
C SER A 65 9.92 10.16 -3.67
N GLN A 66 9.54 8.89 -3.81
CA GLN A 66 8.51 8.49 -4.75
C GLN A 66 7.10 8.83 -4.23
N ILE A 67 6.85 8.78 -2.92
CA ILE A 67 5.61 9.31 -2.32
C ILE A 67 5.49 10.81 -2.61
N ALA A 68 6.58 11.57 -2.40
CA ALA A 68 6.59 13.00 -2.71
C ALA A 68 6.35 13.29 -4.21
N ARG A 69 6.94 12.48 -5.11
CA ARG A 69 6.73 12.55 -6.56
C ARG A 69 5.27 12.24 -6.95
N ALA A 70 4.66 11.26 -6.31
CA ALA A 70 3.27 10.88 -6.57
C ALA A 70 2.34 12.06 -6.36
N GLY A 71 2.52 12.79 -5.27
CA GLY A 71 1.63 13.88 -4.90
C GLY A 71 0.19 13.38 -4.70
N ARG A 72 -0.71 14.33 -4.45
CA ARG A 72 -2.12 14.01 -4.21
C ARG A 72 -2.79 13.31 -5.40
N GLU A 73 -2.43 13.67 -6.62
CA GLU A 73 -3.14 13.23 -7.82
C GLU A 73 -2.88 11.76 -8.17
N ARG A 74 -1.73 11.21 -7.72
CA ARG A 74 -1.35 9.83 -8.03
C ARG A 74 -1.59 8.86 -6.88
N ILE A 75 -1.74 9.30 -5.63
CA ILE A 75 -2.03 8.40 -4.52
C ILE A 75 -3.53 8.14 -4.47
N LEU A 76 -3.95 6.93 -4.88
CA LEU A 76 -5.35 6.55 -4.95
C LEU A 76 -5.79 5.63 -3.81
N ALA A 77 -4.87 4.85 -3.23
CA ALA A 77 -5.12 3.97 -2.10
C ALA A 77 -3.91 3.91 -1.18
N PHE A 78 -4.14 3.71 0.11
CA PHE A 78 -3.10 3.51 1.11
C PHE A 78 -3.49 2.39 2.06
N HIS A 79 -2.71 1.28 2.03
CA HIS A 79 -2.96 0.08 2.82
C HIS A 79 -1.88 -0.12 3.88
N VAL A 80 -2.29 -0.59 5.06
CA VAL A 80 -1.42 -0.80 6.21
C VAL A 80 -1.58 -2.18 6.81
N CYS A 81 -0.46 -2.78 7.11
CA CYS A 81 -0.25 -3.98 7.92
C CYS A 81 1.21 -3.96 8.37
N ASP A 82 1.77 -5.09 8.80
CA ASP A 82 3.17 -5.15 9.16
C ASP A 82 3.89 -6.34 8.52
N TRP A 83 5.22 -6.23 8.45
CA TRP A 83 6.11 -7.28 7.96
C TRP A 83 6.77 -7.98 9.14
N LEU A 84 6.42 -9.25 9.35
CA LEU A 84 6.97 -10.05 10.44
C LEU A 84 8.37 -10.59 10.13
N VAL A 85 9.23 -10.62 11.15
CA VAL A 85 10.55 -11.24 11.08
C VAL A 85 10.70 -12.24 12.24
N PRO A 86 10.93 -13.53 11.94
CA PRO A 86 11.02 -14.15 10.61
C PRO A 86 9.67 -14.23 9.90
N THR A 87 9.66 -14.04 8.57
CA THR A 87 8.50 -14.29 7.72
C THR A 87 8.36 -15.78 7.47
N LYS A 88 7.21 -16.36 7.74
CA LYS A 88 6.93 -17.79 7.54
C LYS A 88 6.29 -18.10 6.19
N ASP A 89 5.44 -17.18 5.72
CA ASP A 89 4.72 -17.26 4.45
C ASP A 89 4.58 -15.84 3.88
N LEU A 90 5.07 -15.63 2.66
CA LEU A 90 5.04 -14.30 2.04
C LEU A 90 3.63 -13.79 1.75
N LEU A 91 2.65 -14.68 1.58
CA LEU A 91 1.28 -14.29 1.25
C LEU A 91 0.40 -14.20 2.50
N ASN A 92 0.51 -15.15 3.43
CA ASN A 92 -0.47 -15.35 4.50
C ASN A 92 0.12 -15.19 5.91
N ASP A 93 1.19 -14.41 6.05
CA ASP A 93 1.85 -14.16 7.33
C ASP A 93 2.05 -12.64 7.58
N ARG A 94 1.12 -11.80 7.06
CA ARG A 94 1.17 -10.38 7.37
C ARG A 94 0.87 -10.15 8.86
N GLY A 95 1.63 -9.23 9.46
CA GLY A 95 1.45 -8.82 10.85
C GLY A 95 0.35 -7.78 11.04
N MET A 96 -0.22 -7.73 12.22
CA MET A 96 -1.00 -6.58 12.67
C MET A 96 -0.06 -5.38 12.81
N MET A 97 -0.55 -4.18 12.52
CA MET A 97 0.23 -2.95 12.63
C MET A 97 0.95 -2.88 14.00
N GLY A 98 2.27 -2.73 13.97
CA GLY A 98 3.14 -2.67 15.14
C GLY A 98 3.67 -4.01 15.65
N ASP A 99 3.39 -5.12 14.98
CA ASP A 99 3.93 -6.44 15.34
C ASP A 99 5.21 -6.78 14.55
N GLY A 100 5.57 -5.96 13.56
CA GLY A 100 6.70 -6.20 12.66
C GLY A 100 7.73 -5.08 12.64
N VAL A 101 8.30 -4.86 11.46
CA VAL A 101 9.47 -3.97 11.28
C VAL A 101 9.19 -2.71 10.45
N ILE A 102 7.97 -2.51 9.97
CA ILE A 102 7.63 -1.37 9.12
C ILE A 102 7.46 -0.11 9.97
N ASP A 103 8.15 0.97 9.59
CA ASP A 103 7.91 2.30 10.17
C ASP A 103 6.64 2.92 9.56
N ILE A 104 5.48 2.37 9.94
CA ILE A 104 4.17 2.75 9.43
C ILE A 104 3.88 4.25 9.67
N PRO A 105 4.12 4.81 10.86
CA PRO A 105 3.88 6.23 11.12
C PRO A 105 4.64 7.14 10.17
N ARG A 106 5.89 6.79 9.84
CA ARG A 106 6.70 7.57 8.89
C ARG A 106 6.13 7.55 7.48
N VAL A 107 5.69 6.37 7.02
CA VAL A 107 5.08 6.24 5.68
C VAL A 107 3.78 7.00 5.63
N ARG A 108 2.92 6.84 6.64
CA ARG A 108 1.64 7.56 6.74
C ARG A 108 1.85 9.07 6.72
N ALA A 109 2.76 9.58 7.54
CA ALA A 109 3.05 11.02 7.57
C ALA A 109 3.49 11.54 6.19
N ALA A 110 4.31 10.76 5.45
CA ALA A 110 4.72 11.12 4.11
C ALA A 110 3.54 11.15 3.11
N VAL A 111 2.62 10.20 3.20
CA VAL A 111 1.39 10.13 2.38
C VAL A 111 0.44 11.30 2.71
N GLU A 112 0.20 11.55 3.99
CA GLU A 112 -0.64 12.66 4.44
C GLU A 112 -0.06 14.04 4.06
N ALA A 113 1.26 14.19 4.10
CA ALA A 113 1.95 15.40 3.66
C ALA A 113 1.72 15.73 2.17
N GLN A 114 1.35 14.75 1.34
CA GLN A 114 0.95 14.98 -0.05
C GLN A 114 -0.51 15.43 -0.19
N GLY A 115 -1.27 15.54 0.90
CA GLY A 115 -2.68 15.91 0.88
C GLY A 115 -3.61 14.75 0.51
N PHE A 116 -3.19 13.50 0.73
CA PHE A 116 -4.06 12.34 0.58
C PHE A 116 -5.22 12.42 1.59
N VAL A 117 -6.44 12.24 1.11
CA VAL A 117 -7.68 12.32 1.89
C VAL A 117 -8.52 11.02 1.79
N GLY A 118 -7.95 9.97 1.22
CA GLY A 118 -8.56 8.64 1.14
C GLY A 118 -8.52 7.90 2.47
N TYR A 119 -9.01 6.68 2.44
CA TYR A 119 -8.95 5.79 3.60
C TYR A 119 -7.53 5.25 3.79
N CYS A 120 -7.13 5.12 5.05
CA CYS A 120 -6.00 4.29 5.44
C CYS A 120 -6.57 2.91 5.79
N GLU A 121 -6.40 1.95 4.89
CA GLU A 121 -7.09 0.67 4.94
C GLU A 121 -6.20 -0.40 5.58
N VAL A 122 -6.78 -1.19 6.48
CA VAL A 122 -6.08 -2.33 7.09
C VAL A 122 -6.22 -3.54 6.17
N GLU A 123 -5.10 -4.05 5.66
CA GLU A 123 -5.07 -5.20 4.77
C GLU A 123 -4.12 -6.29 5.31
N ILE A 124 -4.68 -7.24 6.07
CA ILE A 124 -3.91 -8.29 6.75
C ILE A 124 -4.28 -9.67 6.21
N PHE A 125 -3.50 -10.17 5.24
CA PHE A 125 -3.53 -11.58 4.83
C PHE A 125 -2.74 -12.40 5.85
N SER A 126 -3.44 -13.06 6.77
CA SER A 126 -2.81 -13.78 7.87
C SER A 126 -3.62 -14.98 8.32
N ASN A 127 -3.04 -16.18 8.20
CA ASN A 127 -3.65 -17.40 8.71
C ASN A 127 -3.86 -17.31 10.23
N GLU A 128 -2.99 -16.62 10.95
CA GLU A 128 -3.13 -16.40 12.38
C GLU A 128 -4.34 -15.53 12.69
N TRP A 129 -4.45 -14.35 12.05
CA TRP A 129 -5.54 -13.42 12.32
C TRP A 129 -6.89 -13.93 11.81
N TRP A 130 -6.91 -14.67 10.69
CA TRP A 130 -8.14 -15.30 10.17
C TRP A 130 -8.66 -16.42 11.06
N SER A 131 -7.81 -17.05 11.89
CA SER A 131 -8.23 -18.10 12.83
C SER A 131 -8.84 -17.56 14.11
N ARG A 132 -8.73 -16.25 14.38
CA ARG A 132 -9.21 -15.62 15.61
C ARG A 132 -10.68 -15.20 15.50
N PRO A 133 -11.38 -15.02 16.65
CA PRO A 133 -12.72 -14.46 16.65
C PRO A 133 -12.74 -13.07 16.00
N ILE A 134 -13.70 -12.84 15.09
CA ILE A 134 -13.77 -11.60 14.29
C ILE A 134 -13.83 -10.34 15.16
N ASP A 135 -14.54 -10.39 16.30
CA ASP A 135 -14.62 -9.26 17.23
C ASP A 135 -13.28 -8.92 17.89
N GLU A 136 -12.42 -9.92 18.11
CA GLU A 136 -11.05 -9.70 18.62
C GLU A 136 -10.21 -9.03 17.55
N VAL A 137 -10.24 -9.55 16.32
CA VAL A 137 -9.52 -8.97 15.17
C VAL A 137 -9.91 -7.51 14.98
N LEU A 138 -11.22 -7.23 14.91
CA LEU A 138 -11.72 -5.87 14.68
C LEU A 138 -11.30 -4.91 15.80
N ARG A 139 -11.43 -5.31 17.07
CA ARG A 139 -10.99 -4.48 18.20
C ARG A 139 -9.48 -4.21 18.16
N THR A 140 -8.69 -5.21 17.78
CA THR A 140 -7.25 -5.07 17.67
C THR A 140 -6.89 -4.13 16.50
N CYS A 141 -7.50 -4.30 15.34
CA CYS A 141 -7.31 -3.38 14.20
C CYS A 141 -7.61 -1.93 14.60
N ILE A 142 -8.76 -1.68 15.25
CA ILE A 142 -9.14 -0.32 15.69
C ILE A 142 -8.12 0.25 16.70
N ALA A 143 -7.71 -0.55 17.67
CA ALA A 143 -6.74 -0.11 18.67
C ALA A 143 -5.39 0.22 18.04
N ARG A 144 -4.86 -0.67 17.22
CA ARG A 144 -3.56 -0.50 16.55
C ARG A 144 -3.57 0.64 15.53
N HIS A 145 -4.63 0.76 14.75
CA HIS A 145 -4.78 1.89 13.82
C HIS A 145 -4.73 3.25 14.52
N ARG A 146 -5.20 3.34 15.77
CA ARG A 146 -5.16 4.59 16.54
C ARG A 146 -3.84 4.89 17.24
N THR A 147 -3.03 3.86 17.49
CA THR A 147 -1.84 3.98 18.34
C THR A 147 -0.52 3.74 17.63
N VAL A 148 -0.55 3.09 16.47
CA VAL A 148 0.63 2.64 15.74
C VAL A 148 0.69 3.19 14.31
N VAL A 149 -0.48 3.53 13.74
CA VAL A 149 -0.56 4.03 12.36
C VAL A 149 -0.53 5.55 12.26
#